data_4a61a7d58b1b4a243642393b29a24eab
#
_entry.id   4a61a7d58b1b4a243642393b29a24eab
#
_cell.length_a   1.000
_cell.length_b   1.000
_cell.length_c   1.000
_cell.angle_alpha   90.00
_cell.angle_beta   90.00
_cell.angle_gamma   90.00
#
_symmetry.space_group_name_H-M   'P 1'
#
loop_
_entity.id
_entity.type
_entity.pdbx_description
1 polymer ?
#
loop_
_entity_poly.entity_id
_entity_poly.type
_entity_poly.pdbx_seq_one_letter_code
_entity_poly.pdbx_strand_id
1 'polypeptide(L)'
;AVRNHGSEEVAIAISGDTDEGRKLVGFPPDCIDAVASQPDFDRILVEADGSRRMPLKAPGAHEPVIPSTADAVIMVAGLSGLGQPLDETTVFRADLWAACTGLAPGAPVSAESLARMVVHADGLARGAPDDARRMLFLNQADTRQRIEAARRVIEALTDADRRPARVVAGCLRPMPRIAKISVL
;
A
#
# COMPACT_ATOMS: atom_id res chain seq x y z
N ALA A 1 2.34 -20.65 -14.63
CA ALA A 1 3.62 -21.22 -15.12
C ALA A 1 4.74 -20.76 -14.20
N VAL A 2 5.37 -21.70 -13.51
CA VAL A 2 6.55 -21.45 -12.67
C VAL A 2 7.78 -21.39 -13.60
N ARG A 3 8.57 -20.35 -13.53
CA ARG A 3 9.86 -20.28 -14.22
C ARG A 3 10.99 -20.31 -13.21
N ASN A 4 11.85 -21.29 -13.32
CA ASN A 4 13.05 -21.48 -12.53
C ASN A 4 14.19 -20.60 -13.09
N HIS A 5 14.78 -19.74 -12.28
CA HIS A 5 15.95 -18.96 -12.65
C HIS A 5 16.99 -18.94 -11.52
N GLY A 6 17.97 -19.85 -11.61
CA GLY A 6 19.18 -19.82 -10.76
C GLY A 6 18.94 -20.12 -9.29
N SER A 7 19.85 -19.70 -8.41
CA SER A 7 19.83 -19.94 -6.96
C SER A 7 18.77 -19.15 -6.18
N GLU A 8 18.05 -18.23 -6.83
CA GLU A 8 16.87 -17.54 -6.28
C GLU A 8 15.71 -17.74 -7.24
N GLU A 9 14.77 -18.61 -6.87
CA GLU A 9 13.58 -18.89 -7.67
C GLU A 9 12.48 -17.90 -7.32
N VAL A 10 11.98 -17.15 -8.31
CA VAL A 10 10.79 -16.30 -8.19
C VAL A 10 9.67 -16.90 -9.02
N ALA A 11 8.61 -17.34 -8.35
CA ALA A 11 7.38 -17.75 -9.00
C ALA A 11 6.39 -16.57 -9.05
N ILE A 12 5.84 -16.29 -10.22
CA ILE A 12 4.76 -15.31 -10.41
C ILE A 12 3.50 -16.10 -10.78
N ALA A 13 2.47 -15.97 -9.97
CA ALA A 13 1.22 -16.69 -10.15
C ALA A 13 0.03 -15.74 -10.26
N ILE A 14 -0.87 -16.07 -11.20
CA ILE A 14 -2.18 -15.42 -11.41
C ILE A 14 -3.21 -16.51 -11.65
N SER A 15 -4.46 -16.29 -11.25
CA SER A 15 -5.54 -17.26 -11.50
C SER A 15 -6.05 -17.24 -12.96
N GLY A 16 -5.84 -16.14 -13.66
CA GLY A 16 -6.22 -15.95 -15.05
C GLY A 16 -6.03 -14.52 -15.52
N ASP A 17 -6.45 -14.25 -16.75
CA ASP A 17 -6.59 -12.90 -17.27
C ASP A 17 -8.05 -12.64 -17.70
N THR A 18 -8.46 -11.40 -17.68
CA THR A 18 -9.75 -10.95 -18.19
C THR A 18 -9.54 -10.07 -19.41
N ASP A 19 -10.47 -10.19 -20.36
CA ASP A 19 -10.61 -9.27 -21.48
C ASP A 19 -9.32 -8.95 -22.24
N GLU A 20 -8.92 -9.82 -23.13
CA GLU A 20 -7.82 -9.60 -24.07
C GLU A 20 -6.45 -9.37 -23.40
N GLY A 21 -6.21 -9.96 -22.22
CA GLY A 21 -4.91 -9.91 -21.53
C GLY A 21 -4.57 -8.57 -20.90
N ARG A 22 -5.54 -7.69 -20.70
CA ARG A 22 -5.31 -6.36 -20.10
C ARG A 22 -5.38 -6.33 -18.59
N LYS A 23 -6.03 -7.31 -17.95
CA LYS A 23 -6.19 -7.37 -16.50
C LYS A 23 -5.92 -8.77 -15.99
N LEU A 24 -4.98 -8.86 -15.05
CA LEU A 24 -4.69 -10.10 -14.33
C LEU A 24 -5.77 -10.33 -13.26
N VAL A 25 -6.17 -11.58 -13.09
CA VAL A 25 -7.08 -12.00 -12.00
C VAL A 25 -6.23 -12.64 -10.91
N GLY A 26 -6.35 -12.13 -9.69
CA GLY A 26 -5.68 -12.67 -8.52
C GLY A 26 -6.33 -13.97 -8.03
N PHE A 27 -5.62 -14.70 -7.17
CA PHE A 27 -6.17 -15.84 -6.46
C PHE A 27 -7.10 -15.40 -5.32
N PRO A 28 -8.11 -16.21 -4.97
CA PRO A 28 -8.81 -16.06 -3.71
C PRO A 28 -7.83 -16.16 -2.52
N PRO A 29 -8.08 -15.45 -1.40
CA PRO A 29 -7.20 -15.49 -0.22
C PRO A 29 -6.91 -16.90 0.28
N ASP A 30 -7.92 -17.78 0.31
CA ASP A 30 -7.79 -19.17 0.76
C ASP A 30 -6.74 -19.96 -0.04
N CYS A 31 -6.59 -19.66 -1.33
CA CYS A 31 -5.54 -20.27 -2.16
C CYS A 31 -4.16 -19.81 -1.70
N ILE A 32 -4.00 -18.57 -1.30
CA ILE A 32 -2.74 -18.03 -0.79
C ILE A 32 -2.43 -18.65 0.56
N ASP A 33 -3.40 -18.76 1.46
CA ASP A 33 -3.26 -19.41 2.76
C ASP A 33 -2.85 -20.88 2.61
N ALA A 34 -3.42 -21.59 1.62
CA ALA A 34 -3.04 -22.96 1.30
C ALA A 34 -1.59 -23.08 0.78
N VAL A 35 -1.14 -22.12 -0.06
CA VAL A 35 0.26 -22.07 -0.54
C VAL A 35 1.20 -21.71 0.60
N ALA A 36 0.82 -20.80 1.49
CA ALA A 36 1.63 -20.38 2.64
C ALA A 36 1.87 -21.53 3.64
N SER A 37 1.00 -22.53 3.65
CA SER A 37 1.19 -23.73 4.48
C SER A 37 2.21 -24.74 3.92
N GLN A 38 2.69 -24.55 2.70
CA GLN A 38 3.65 -25.44 2.04
C GLN A 38 5.09 -24.93 2.27
N PRO A 39 6.09 -25.83 2.36
CA PRO A 39 7.49 -25.44 2.58
C PRO A 39 8.22 -24.96 1.33
N ASP A 40 7.51 -24.80 0.21
CA ASP A 40 8.13 -24.54 -1.10
C ASP A 40 8.60 -23.09 -1.27
N PHE A 41 8.12 -22.16 -0.43
CA PHE A 41 8.44 -20.75 -0.55
C PHE A 41 8.87 -20.13 0.78
N ASP A 42 10.02 -19.48 0.79
CA ASP A 42 10.48 -18.70 1.94
C ASP A 42 9.65 -17.41 2.14
N ARG A 43 9.10 -16.87 1.07
CA ARG A 43 8.32 -15.62 1.08
C ARG A 43 7.26 -15.63 0.00
N ILE A 44 6.09 -15.17 0.36
CA ILE A 44 4.98 -14.94 -0.57
C ILE A 44 4.63 -13.46 -0.53
N LEU A 45 4.70 -12.80 -1.70
CA LEU A 45 4.31 -11.40 -1.86
C LEU A 45 2.97 -11.35 -2.61
N VAL A 46 1.98 -10.72 -1.99
CA VAL A 46 0.62 -10.60 -2.54
C VAL A 46 0.32 -9.15 -2.88
N GLU A 47 -0.07 -8.86 -4.11
CA GLU A 47 -0.72 -7.59 -4.45
C GLU A 47 -2.18 -7.67 -4.03
N ALA A 48 -2.50 -7.08 -2.87
CA ALA A 48 -3.83 -7.15 -2.26
C ALA A 48 -4.85 -6.22 -2.91
N ASP A 49 -4.39 -5.16 -3.57
CA ASP A 49 -5.25 -4.22 -4.29
C ASP A 49 -4.47 -3.32 -5.27
N GLY A 50 -5.18 -2.71 -6.21
CA GLY A 50 -4.62 -1.76 -7.17
C GLY A 50 -5.14 -0.34 -6.96
N SER A 51 -4.39 0.67 -7.41
CA SER A 51 -4.73 2.10 -7.29
C SER A 51 -5.13 2.77 -8.61
N ARG A 52 -5.35 2.02 -9.70
CA ARG A 52 -5.56 2.55 -11.06
C ARG A 52 -4.46 3.53 -11.50
N ARG A 53 -3.22 3.29 -11.06
CA ARG A 53 -2.05 4.15 -11.29
C ARG A 53 -2.11 5.53 -10.62
N MET A 54 -3.09 5.78 -9.75
CA MET A 54 -3.14 7.00 -8.95
C MET A 54 -2.14 6.92 -7.79
N PRO A 55 -1.58 8.06 -7.37
CA PRO A 55 -0.61 8.07 -6.27
C PRO A 55 -1.22 7.65 -4.94
N LEU A 56 -2.50 7.90 -4.74
CA LEU A 56 -3.22 7.63 -3.51
C LEU A 56 -4.51 6.86 -3.78
N LYS A 57 -5.00 6.15 -2.77
CA LYS A 57 -6.31 5.47 -2.83
C LYS A 57 -6.94 5.35 -1.45
N ALA A 58 -8.26 5.22 -1.42
CA ALA A 58 -8.99 4.66 -0.30
C ALA A 58 -9.48 3.24 -0.66
N PRO A 59 -9.38 2.26 0.24
CA PRO A 59 -9.87 0.91 -0.01
C PRO A 59 -11.39 0.89 -0.20
N GLY A 60 -11.86 0.08 -1.14
CA GLY A 60 -13.29 -0.19 -1.29
C GLY A 60 -13.79 -1.23 -0.27
N ALA A 61 -15.09 -1.54 -0.32
CA ALA A 61 -15.73 -2.44 0.65
C ALA A 61 -15.09 -3.85 0.70
N HIS A 62 -14.50 -4.31 -0.41
CA HIS A 62 -13.88 -5.62 -0.54
C HIS A 62 -12.35 -5.54 -0.72
N GLU A 63 -11.74 -4.41 -0.36
CA GLU A 63 -10.31 -4.15 -0.49
C GLU A 63 -9.72 -3.61 0.82
N PRO A 64 -8.43 -3.82 1.06
CA PRO A 64 -7.55 -4.76 0.34
C PRO A 64 -7.92 -6.22 0.62
N VAL A 65 -7.57 -7.13 -0.30
CA VAL A 65 -7.77 -8.57 -0.12
C VAL A 65 -6.51 -9.16 0.52
N ILE A 66 -6.49 -9.20 1.84
CA ILE A 66 -5.35 -9.65 2.62
C ILE A 66 -5.58 -11.09 3.09
N PRO A 67 -4.65 -12.05 2.82
CA PRO A 67 -4.73 -13.40 3.36
C PRO A 67 -4.73 -13.40 4.89
N SER A 68 -5.43 -14.35 5.49
CA SER A 68 -5.55 -14.46 6.96
C SER A 68 -4.23 -14.84 7.63
N THR A 69 -3.31 -15.43 6.88
CA THR A 69 -1.96 -15.85 7.30
C THR A 69 -0.89 -14.78 7.04
N ALA A 70 -1.26 -13.56 6.66
CA ALA A 70 -0.29 -12.53 6.35
C ALA A 70 0.51 -12.09 7.59
N ASP A 71 1.82 -12.30 7.60
CA ASP A 71 2.74 -11.84 8.67
C ASP A 71 2.99 -10.33 8.65
N ALA A 72 2.82 -9.71 7.48
CA ALA A 72 3.09 -8.30 7.29
C ALA A 72 2.19 -7.68 6.22
N VAL A 73 1.81 -6.43 6.43
CA VAL A 73 1.08 -5.61 5.47
C VAL A 73 1.89 -4.36 5.15
N ILE A 74 2.19 -4.16 3.87
CA ILE A 74 2.89 -2.97 3.38
C ILE A 74 1.87 -2.06 2.71
N MET A 75 1.51 -0.98 3.37
CA MET A 75 0.72 0.09 2.78
C MET A 75 1.60 0.95 1.88
N VAL A 76 1.17 1.22 0.65
CA VAL A 76 1.94 2.03 -0.31
C VAL A 76 1.19 3.31 -0.61
N ALA A 77 1.86 4.46 -0.44
CA ALA A 77 1.32 5.77 -0.77
C ALA A 77 2.32 6.59 -1.60
N GLY A 78 1.85 7.18 -2.71
CA GLY A 78 2.67 8.03 -3.57
C GLY A 78 2.70 9.48 -3.08
N LEU A 79 3.89 9.98 -2.77
CA LEU A 79 4.10 11.34 -2.28
C LEU A 79 3.72 12.42 -3.31
N SER A 80 3.61 12.08 -4.60
CA SER A 80 3.14 13.02 -5.62
C SER A 80 1.68 13.44 -5.44
N GLY A 81 0.89 12.69 -4.67
CA GLY A 81 -0.49 13.04 -4.35
C GLY A 81 -0.61 14.10 -3.24
N LEU A 82 0.43 14.30 -2.44
CA LEU A 82 0.39 15.32 -1.38
C LEU A 82 0.47 16.73 -1.97
N GLY A 83 -0.40 17.61 -1.48
CA GLY A 83 -0.58 18.97 -1.98
C GLY A 83 -1.47 19.07 -3.22
N GLN A 84 -1.87 17.95 -3.81
CA GLN A 84 -2.83 17.94 -4.92
C GLN A 84 -4.28 17.93 -4.40
N PRO A 85 -5.26 18.39 -5.19
CA PRO A 85 -6.67 18.34 -4.78
C PRO A 85 -7.16 16.95 -4.45
N LEU A 86 -8.05 16.82 -3.46
CA LEU A 86 -8.78 15.58 -3.20
C LEU A 86 -9.87 15.41 -4.27
N ASP A 87 -9.54 14.72 -5.32
CA ASP A 87 -10.42 14.39 -6.44
C ASP A 87 -10.05 13.03 -7.07
N GLU A 88 -10.84 12.58 -8.02
CA GLU A 88 -10.66 11.31 -8.71
C GLU A 88 -9.45 11.29 -9.68
N THR A 89 -8.70 12.36 -9.81
CA THR A 89 -7.44 12.39 -10.59
C THR A 89 -6.22 12.16 -9.68
N THR A 90 -6.36 12.43 -8.40
CA THR A 90 -5.30 12.31 -7.38
C THR A 90 -5.48 11.08 -6.52
N VAL A 91 -6.72 10.79 -6.11
CA VAL A 91 -7.05 9.73 -5.15
C VAL A 91 -8.08 8.79 -5.73
N PHE A 92 -7.74 7.54 -5.95
CA PHE A 92 -8.73 6.54 -6.31
C PHE A 92 -9.75 6.36 -5.19
N ARG A 93 -11.02 6.64 -5.44
CA ARG A 93 -12.14 6.73 -4.49
C ARG A 93 -11.95 7.90 -3.51
N ALA A 94 -11.92 9.10 -4.06
CA ALA A 94 -11.76 10.35 -3.30
C ALA A 94 -12.88 10.57 -2.28
N ASP A 95 -14.09 10.10 -2.56
CA ASP A 95 -15.25 10.10 -1.66
C ASP A 95 -15.02 9.29 -0.39
N LEU A 96 -14.47 8.07 -0.52
CA LEU A 96 -14.11 7.24 0.62
C LEU A 96 -12.93 7.82 1.42
N TRP A 97 -11.98 8.47 0.73
CA TRP A 97 -10.91 9.19 1.40
C TRP A 97 -11.47 10.34 2.25
N ALA A 98 -12.39 11.13 1.69
CA ALA A 98 -13.07 12.22 2.40
C ALA A 98 -13.79 11.69 3.65
N ALA A 99 -14.52 10.59 3.51
CA ALA A 99 -15.26 9.96 4.62
C ALA A 99 -14.33 9.49 5.75
N CYS A 100 -13.20 8.83 5.43
CA CYS A 100 -12.24 8.34 6.41
C CYS A 100 -11.43 9.45 7.09
N THR A 101 -11.13 10.53 6.37
CA THR A 101 -10.17 11.55 6.85
C THR A 101 -10.80 12.85 7.27
N GLY A 102 -12.06 13.11 6.89
CA GLY A 102 -12.73 14.39 7.08
C GLY A 102 -12.20 15.51 6.17
N LEU A 103 -11.33 15.19 5.19
CA LEU A 103 -10.84 16.19 4.24
C LEU A 103 -11.94 16.54 3.23
N ALA A 104 -12.18 17.82 3.05
CA ALA A 104 -13.18 18.28 2.09
C ALA A 104 -12.77 17.96 0.64
N PRO A 105 -13.70 17.56 -0.24
CA PRO A 105 -13.43 17.40 -1.67
C PRO A 105 -12.81 18.68 -2.26
N GLY A 106 -11.82 18.52 -3.12
CA GLY A 106 -11.07 19.61 -3.73
C GLY A 106 -10.01 20.27 -2.83
N ALA A 107 -10.02 20.01 -1.50
CA ALA A 107 -8.97 20.50 -0.63
C ALA A 107 -7.63 19.77 -0.88
N PRO A 108 -6.48 20.44 -0.68
CA PRO A 108 -5.19 19.80 -0.85
C PRO A 108 -5.01 18.61 0.10
N VAL A 109 -4.62 17.44 -0.43
CA VAL A 109 -4.32 16.26 0.40
C VAL A 109 -3.08 16.56 1.25
N SER A 110 -3.25 16.61 2.57
CA SER A 110 -2.19 16.92 3.51
C SER A 110 -1.52 15.67 4.08
N ALA A 111 -0.37 15.86 4.74
CA ALA A 111 0.34 14.80 5.46
C ALA A 111 -0.53 14.21 6.58
N GLU A 112 -1.28 15.06 7.30
CA GLU A 112 -2.20 14.66 8.37
C GLU A 112 -3.39 13.87 7.81
N SER A 113 -3.91 14.24 6.64
CA SER A 113 -4.96 13.48 5.95
C SER A 113 -4.45 12.08 5.57
N LEU A 114 -3.24 11.96 5.03
CA LEU A 114 -2.63 10.65 4.76
C LEU A 114 -2.41 9.86 6.06
N ALA A 115 -1.91 10.50 7.11
CA ALA A 115 -1.71 9.83 8.39
C ALA A 115 -3.04 9.28 8.95
N ARG A 116 -4.14 10.07 8.89
CA ARG A 116 -5.48 9.58 9.26
C ARG A 116 -5.89 8.38 8.42
N MET A 117 -5.71 8.40 7.11
CA MET A 117 -6.03 7.27 6.23
C MET A 117 -5.20 6.01 6.58
N VAL A 118 -3.93 6.16 6.97
CA VAL A 118 -3.05 5.06 7.37
C VAL A 118 -3.56 4.35 8.63
N VAL A 119 -4.03 5.12 9.63
CA VAL A 119 -4.44 4.56 10.93
C VAL A 119 -5.93 4.26 11.05
N HIS A 120 -6.75 4.71 10.09
CA HIS A 120 -8.20 4.50 10.11
C HIS A 120 -8.54 3.01 10.02
N ALA A 121 -9.62 2.59 10.70
CA ALA A 121 -10.06 1.19 10.68
C ALA A 121 -10.42 0.72 9.27
N ASP A 122 -11.06 1.58 8.47
CA ASP A 122 -11.36 1.36 7.05
C ASP A 122 -10.31 1.94 6.10
N GLY A 123 -9.10 2.20 6.60
CA GLY A 123 -8.00 2.78 5.85
C GLY A 123 -7.13 1.74 5.14
N LEU A 124 -5.88 2.11 4.83
CA LEU A 124 -5.00 1.35 3.94
C LEU A 124 -4.69 -0.08 4.41
N ALA A 125 -4.75 -0.36 5.72
CA ALA A 125 -4.55 -1.70 6.29
C ALA A 125 -5.85 -2.35 6.76
N ARG A 126 -7.00 -1.99 6.20
CA ARG A 126 -8.29 -2.61 6.50
C ARG A 126 -8.22 -4.11 6.31
N GLY A 127 -8.76 -4.87 7.29
CA GLY A 127 -8.78 -6.34 7.24
C GLY A 127 -7.42 -7.02 7.47
N ALA A 128 -6.36 -6.27 7.76
CA ALA A 128 -5.09 -6.86 8.17
C ALA A 128 -5.27 -7.67 9.46
N PRO A 129 -4.67 -8.88 9.56
CA PRO A 129 -4.61 -9.62 10.82
C PRO A 129 -4.06 -8.75 11.96
N ASP A 130 -4.56 -8.96 13.18
CA ASP A 130 -4.18 -8.11 14.33
C ASP A 130 -2.69 -8.22 14.68
N ASP A 131 -2.10 -9.39 14.49
CA ASP A 131 -0.69 -9.70 14.73
C ASP A 131 0.22 -9.38 13.54
N ALA A 132 -0.35 -9.05 12.37
CA ALA A 132 0.43 -8.67 11.20
C ALA A 132 1.19 -7.36 11.42
N ARG A 133 2.47 -7.37 11.10
CA ARG A 133 3.31 -6.16 11.14
C ARG A 133 2.86 -5.17 10.07
N ARG A 134 2.47 -3.97 10.47
CA ARG A 134 2.09 -2.90 9.56
C ARG A 134 3.29 -2.02 9.23
N MET A 135 3.53 -1.80 7.94
CA MET A 135 4.57 -0.93 7.42
C MET A 135 3.98 0.04 6.41
N LEU A 136 4.50 1.26 6.37
CA LEU A 136 4.13 2.25 5.36
C LEU A 136 5.31 2.51 4.44
N PHE A 137 5.11 2.36 3.14
CA PHE A 137 6.06 2.76 2.12
C PHE A 137 5.57 4.03 1.41
N LEU A 138 6.28 5.13 1.64
CA LEU A 138 6.08 6.42 0.98
C LEU A 138 6.91 6.46 -0.29
N ASN A 139 6.27 6.12 -1.41
CA ASN A 139 6.91 6.06 -2.72
C ASN A 139 7.09 7.45 -3.34
N GLN A 140 7.96 7.56 -4.35
CA GLN A 140 8.24 8.80 -5.08
C GLN A 140 8.96 9.87 -4.24
N ALA A 141 9.77 9.48 -3.26
CA ALA A 141 10.63 10.39 -2.49
C ALA A 141 11.87 10.81 -3.30
N ASP A 142 11.65 11.37 -4.49
CA ASP A 142 12.67 11.69 -5.50
C ASP A 142 13.04 13.18 -5.55
N THR A 143 12.30 14.02 -4.84
CA THR A 143 12.57 15.46 -4.72
C THR A 143 12.69 15.87 -3.25
N ARG A 144 13.41 16.98 -2.99
CA ARG A 144 13.53 17.55 -1.65
C ARG A 144 12.16 17.86 -1.03
N GLN A 145 11.23 18.39 -1.82
CA GLN A 145 9.88 18.71 -1.38
C GLN A 145 9.12 17.44 -0.92
N ARG A 146 9.22 16.33 -1.68
CA ARG A 146 8.56 15.07 -1.34
C ARG A 146 9.21 14.38 -0.13
N ILE A 147 10.52 14.48 0.02
CA ILE A 147 11.22 14.01 1.22
C ILE A 147 10.73 14.78 2.46
N GLU A 148 10.56 16.09 2.33
CA GLU A 148 10.01 16.91 3.42
C GLU A 148 8.54 16.57 3.71
N ALA A 149 7.73 16.32 2.68
CA ALA A 149 6.37 15.83 2.86
C ALA A 149 6.33 14.47 3.58
N ALA A 150 7.25 13.55 3.26
CA ALA A 150 7.37 12.28 3.97
C ALA A 150 7.69 12.47 5.46
N ARG A 151 8.54 13.45 5.83
CA ARG A 151 8.84 13.77 7.23
C ARG A 151 7.59 14.21 7.99
N ARG A 152 6.76 15.08 7.38
CA ARG A 152 5.49 15.51 7.99
C ARG A 152 4.52 14.36 8.20
N VAL A 153 4.45 13.39 7.25
CA VAL A 153 3.64 12.17 7.44
C VAL A 153 4.14 11.36 8.63
N ILE A 154 5.45 11.19 8.77
CA ILE A 154 6.06 10.48 9.90
C ILE A 154 5.74 11.20 11.22
N GLU A 155 5.89 12.52 11.28
CA GLU A 155 5.55 13.33 12.44
C GLU A 155 4.08 13.18 12.82
N ALA A 156 3.16 13.23 11.83
CA ALA A 156 1.73 13.07 12.07
C ALA A 156 1.35 11.65 12.56
N LEU A 157 2.20 10.64 12.34
CA LEU A 157 1.98 9.27 12.77
C LEU A 157 2.59 8.95 14.14
N THR A 158 3.50 9.79 14.67
CA THR A 158 4.32 9.47 15.85
C THR A 158 3.48 9.09 17.08
N ASP A 159 2.41 9.83 17.35
CA ASP A 159 1.54 9.64 18.52
C ASP A 159 0.20 8.97 18.18
N ALA A 160 0.05 8.47 16.95
CA ALA A 160 -1.20 7.89 16.52
C ALA A 160 -1.38 6.46 17.03
N ASP A 161 -2.58 6.13 17.49
CA ASP A 161 -2.99 4.75 17.70
C ASP A 161 -2.96 3.98 16.37
N ARG A 162 -2.63 2.68 16.41
CA ARG A 162 -2.57 1.80 15.23
C ARG A 162 -1.52 2.26 14.17
N ARG A 163 -0.53 3.07 14.58
CA ARG A 163 0.55 3.48 13.69
C ARG A 163 1.32 2.28 13.13
N PRO A 164 1.91 2.40 11.93
CA PRO A 164 2.78 1.36 11.41
C PRO A 164 4.05 1.22 12.25
N ALA A 165 4.54 0.00 12.44
CA ALA A 165 5.79 -0.25 13.16
C ALA A 165 7.02 0.37 12.44
N ARG A 166 6.89 0.61 11.14
CA ARG A 166 7.96 1.19 10.32
C ARG A 166 7.40 2.02 9.19
N VAL A 167 8.05 3.16 8.92
CA VAL A 167 7.81 3.98 7.73
C VAL A 167 9.10 4.04 6.92
N VAL A 168 8.99 3.74 5.62
CA VAL A 168 10.10 3.83 4.67
C VAL A 168 9.72 4.83 3.59
N ALA A 169 10.55 5.83 3.36
CA ALA A 169 10.41 6.74 2.23
C ALA A 169 11.48 6.44 1.17
N GLY A 170 11.06 6.26 -0.06
CA GLY A 170 11.95 5.90 -1.14
C GLY A 170 11.38 6.17 -2.52
N CYS A 171 12.13 5.82 -3.55
CA CYS A 171 11.70 5.89 -4.93
C CYS A 171 12.04 4.58 -5.64
N LEU A 172 11.06 3.95 -6.27
CA LEU A 172 11.23 2.67 -6.97
C LEU A 172 11.59 2.85 -8.45
N ARG A 173 11.50 4.06 -8.99
CA ARG A 173 11.85 4.39 -10.39
C ARG A 173 12.65 5.67 -10.47
N PRO A 174 13.60 5.80 -11.44
CA PRO A 174 14.04 4.80 -12.41
C PRO A 174 14.90 3.70 -11.78
N MET A 175 15.52 3.96 -10.62
CA MET A 175 16.28 2.98 -9.84
C MET A 175 15.84 3.04 -8.37
N PRO A 176 15.66 1.90 -7.71
CA PRO A 176 15.25 1.88 -6.31
C PRO A 176 16.22 2.65 -5.42
N ARG A 177 15.69 3.56 -4.62
CA ARG A 177 16.44 4.34 -3.60
C ARG A 177 15.61 4.45 -2.34
N ILE A 178 16.25 4.23 -1.21
CA ILE A 178 15.66 4.50 0.10
C ILE A 178 16.19 5.84 0.58
N ALA A 179 15.30 6.80 0.78
CA ALA A 179 15.64 8.13 1.26
C ALA A 179 15.66 8.20 2.79
N LYS A 180 14.74 7.48 3.45
CA LYS A 180 14.62 7.46 4.91
C LYS A 180 13.92 6.19 5.40
N ILE A 181 14.33 5.71 6.57
CA ILE A 181 13.62 4.68 7.35
C ILE A 181 13.37 5.26 8.74
N SER A 182 12.15 5.12 9.24
CA SER A 182 11.78 5.45 10.61
C SER A 182 11.09 4.25 11.25
N VAL A 183 11.46 3.96 12.48
CA VAL A 183 10.76 3.00 13.36
C VAL A 183 9.94 3.85 14.32
N LEU A 184 8.64 3.60 14.43
CA LEU A 184 7.68 4.36 15.21
C LEU A 184 7.26 3.62 16.48
#